data_5d07108b65811dd68588dec2f290ee53
#
_entry.id   5d07108b65811dd68588dec2f290ee53
#
_cell.length_a   1.000
_cell.length_b   1.000
_cell.length_c   1.000
_cell.angle_alpha   90.00
_cell.angle_beta   90.00
_cell.angle_gamma   90.00
#
_symmetry.space_group_name_H-M   'P 1'
#
loop_
_entity.id
_entity.type
_entity.pdbx_description
1 polymer ?
#
loop_
_entity_poly.entity_id
_entity_poly.type
_entity_poly.pdbx_seq_one_letter_code
_entity_poly.pdbx_strand_id
1 'polypeptide(L)'
;MGTGIVAILLFFLPFQGKWLYYLSIIMFIFNTVLYAMAAVLTILRYVLYPRAWAMMMHDPVDPLYLATCPIGFATLIEMWIFICVPKWGYWATMLAWVLWMVDTAVSVVITLMVAFLLCVYLIFFIYLLCSML
;
A
#
# COMPACT_ATOMS: atom_id res chain seq x y z
N MET A 1 5.03 3.38 4.96
CA MET A 1 5.47 1.98 4.97
C MET A 1 6.36 1.65 6.16
N GLY A 2 7.46 2.33 6.42
CA GLY A 2 8.34 2.06 7.55
C GLY A 2 7.67 2.04 8.92
N THR A 3 6.72 2.94 9.16
CA THR A 3 5.97 3.02 10.43
C THR A 3 5.11 1.77 10.71
N GLY A 4 4.54 1.14 9.68
CA GLY A 4 3.78 -0.11 9.81
C GLY A 4 4.68 -1.28 10.21
N ILE A 5 5.84 -1.40 9.55
CA ILE A 5 6.83 -2.44 9.86
C ILE A 5 7.38 -2.26 11.29
N VAL A 6 7.65 -1.03 11.71
CA VAL A 6 8.09 -0.74 13.09
C VAL A 6 7.03 -1.16 14.12
N ALA A 7 5.74 -0.93 13.84
CA ALA A 7 4.66 -1.35 14.73
C ALA A 7 4.60 -2.89 14.87
N ILE A 8 4.77 -3.62 13.75
CA ILE A 8 4.80 -5.09 13.74
C ILE A 8 6.02 -5.61 14.51
N LEU A 9 7.21 -5.04 14.28
CA LEU A 9 8.44 -5.42 14.98
C LEU A 9 8.32 -5.18 16.49
N LEU A 10 7.75 -4.05 16.92
CA LEU A 10 7.50 -3.75 18.32
C LEU A 10 6.55 -4.76 18.97
N PHE A 11 5.56 -5.27 18.23
CA PHE A 11 4.65 -6.28 18.72
C PHE A 11 5.33 -7.66 18.90
N PHE A 12 6.28 -8.01 18.03
CA PHE A 12 7.00 -9.29 18.06
C PHE A 12 8.26 -9.28 18.94
N LEU A 13 8.62 -8.17 19.56
CA LEU A 13 9.78 -8.14 20.43
C LEU A 13 9.59 -9.10 21.63
N PRO A 14 10.59 -9.94 21.95
CA PRO A 14 10.50 -10.98 23.01
C PRO A 14 10.42 -10.37 24.42
N PHE A 15 10.73 -9.11 24.59
CA PHE A 15 10.55 -8.37 25.84
C PHE A 15 9.10 -7.88 25.98
N GLN A 16 8.21 -8.70 26.52
CA GLN A 16 6.80 -8.40 26.74
C GLN A 16 6.60 -7.42 27.92
N GLY A 17 7.11 -6.20 27.80
CA GLY A 17 6.73 -5.12 28.67
C GLY A 17 5.34 -4.57 28.28
N LYS A 18 4.47 -4.34 29.27
CA LYS A 18 3.17 -3.67 29.05
C LYS A 18 3.30 -2.37 28.26
N TRP A 19 4.43 -1.69 28.38
CA TRP A 19 4.78 -0.48 27.66
C TRP A 19 4.93 -0.69 26.15
N LEU A 20 5.55 -1.79 25.73
CA LEU A 20 5.73 -2.12 24.31
C LEU A 20 4.38 -2.36 23.60
N TYR A 21 3.45 -3.00 24.27
CA TYR A 21 2.11 -3.24 23.75
C TYR A 21 1.36 -1.92 23.50
N TYR A 22 1.39 -0.99 24.46
CA TYR A 22 0.78 0.33 24.29
C TYR A 22 1.45 1.14 23.17
N LEU A 23 2.77 1.06 23.07
CA LEU A 23 3.54 1.75 22.02
C LEU A 23 3.18 1.19 20.64
N SER A 24 3.05 -0.12 20.50
CA SER A 24 2.62 -0.76 19.26
C SER A 24 1.22 -0.29 18.81
N ILE A 25 0.26 -0.18 19.74
CA ILE A 25 -1.08 0.32 19.45
C ILE A 25 -1.04 1.79 19.00
N ILE A 26 -0.27 2.64 19.66
CA ILE A 26 -0.13 4.05 19.31
C ILE A 26 0.46 4.18 17.89
N MET A 27 1.50 3.42 17.59
CA MET A 27 2.13 3.40 16.27
C MET A 27 1.18 2.87 15.18
N PHE A 28 0.35 1.89 15.51
CA PHE A 28 -0.68 1.39 14.59
C PHE A 28 -1.73 2.46 14.28
N ILE A 29 -2.27 3.14 15.27
CA ILE A 29 -3.25 4.22 15.09
C ILE A 29 -2.64 5.34 14.25
N PHE A 30 -1.40 5.73 14.56
CA PHE A 30 -0.68 6.76 13.82
C PHE A 30 -0.49 6.37 12.34
N ASN A 31 -0.06 5.14 12.07
CA ASN A 31 0.09 4.63 10.71
C ASN A 31 -1.26 4.59 9.96
N THR A 32 -2.34 4.20 10.63
CA THR A 32 -3.69 4.17 10.06
C THR A 32 -4.15 5.57 9.66
N VAL A 33 -3.94 6.57 10.52
CA VAL A 33 -4.30 7.97 10.23
C VAL A 33 -3.48 8.51 9.07
N LEU A 34 -2.17 8.26 9.03
CA LEU A 34 -1.31 8.68 7.91
C LEU A 34 -1.75 8.04 6.60
N TYR A 35 -2.07 6.75 6.61
CA TYR A 35 -2.54 6.04 5.43
C TYR A 35 -3.90 6.59 4.95
N ALA A 36 -4.84 6.82 5.87
CA ALA A 36 -6.15 7.39 5.54
C ALA A 36 -6.01 8.80 4.92
N MET A 37 -5.16 9.65 5.50
CA MET A 37 -4.87 10.97 4.92
C MET A 37 -4.28 10.86 3.51
N ALA A 38 -3.30 10.00 3.31
CA ALA A 38 -2.69 9.80 2.00
C ALA A 38 -3.70 9.27 0.98
N ALA A 39 -4.56 8.31 1.37
CA ALA A 39 -5.61 7.76 0.51
C ALA A 39 -6.64 8.84 0.13
N VAL A 40 -7.11 9.63 1.09
CA VAL A 40 -8.06 10.73 0.83
C VAL A 40 -7.46 11.76 -0.13
N LEU A 41 -6.22 12.18 0.09
CA LEU A 41 -5.53 13.13 -0.79
C LEU A 41 -5.37 12.57 -2.22
N THR A 42 -5.05 11.29 -2.33
CA THR A 42 -4.91 10.61 -3.63
C THR A 42 -6.25 10.56 -4.36
N ILE A 43 -7.31 10.13 -3.69
CA ILE A 43 -8.66 10.10 -4.26
C ILE A 43 -9.11 11.51 -4.66
N LEU A 44 -8.90 12.50 -3.79
CA LEU A 44 -9.27 13.89 -4.06
C LEU A 44 -8.55 14.44 -5.29
N ARG A 45 -7.25 14.13 -5.43
CA ARG A 45 -6.46 14.52 -6.61
C ARG A 45 -7.06 13.95 -7.89
N TYR A 46 -7.47 12.69 -7.91
CA TYR A 46 -8.00 12.06 -9.11
C TYR A 46 -9.45 12.47 -9.42
N VAL A 47 -10.26 12.72 -8.41
CA VAL A 47 -11.66 13.19 -8.58
C VAL A 47 -11.71 14.64 -9.06
N LEU A 48 -10.87 15.52 -8.50
CA LEU A 48 -10.83 16.93 -8.86
C LEU A 48 -10.14 17.21 -10.21
N TYR A 49 -9.16 16.38 -10.57
CA TYR A 49 -8.36 16.59 -11.77
C TYR A 49 -8.32 15.33 -12.66
N PRO A 50 -9.39 15.01 -13.41
CA PRO A 50 -9.42 13.84 -14.29
C PRO A 50 -8.35 13.89 -15.40
N ARG A 51 -7.85 15.09 -15.75
CA ARG A 51 -6.70 15.26 -16.66
C ARG A 51 -5.37 14.76 -16.05
N ALA A 52 -5.24 14.76 -14.73
CA ALA A 52 -4.07 14.23 -14.07
C ALA A 52 -3.91 12.72 -14.30
N TRP A 53 -5.01 12.00 -14.49
CA TRP A 53 -4.99 10.57 -14.86
C TRP A 53 -4.33 10.33 -16.23
N ALA A 54 -4.66 11.16 -17.23
CA ALA A 54 -4.06 11.07 -18.55
C ALA A 54 -2.55 11.44 -18.54
N MET A 55 -2.16 12.45 -17.74
CA MET A 55 -0.76 12.81 -17.57
C MET A 55 0.05 11.74 -16.83
N MET A 56 -0.55 11.09 -15.83
CA MET A 56 0.08 10.01 -15.07
C MET A 56 0.45 8.81 -15.95
N MET A 57 -0.35 8.55 -17.00
CA MET A 57 -0.05 7.50 -17.98
C MET A 57 1.13 7.86 -18.91
N HIS A 58 1.47 9.15 -18.99
CA HIS A 58 2.58 9.63 -19.81
C HIS A 58 3.91 9.66 -19.08
N ASP A 59 3.91 9.75 -17.76
CA ASP A 59 5.12 9.76 -16.94
C ASP A 59 5.42 8.36 -16.36
N PRO A 60 6.63 7.81 -16.55
CA PRO A 60 6.98 6.46 -16.10
C PRO A 60 7.11 6.33 -14.58
N VAL A 61 7.23 7.45 -13.85
CA VAL A 61 7.51 7.48 -12.41
C VAL A 61 6.22 7.46 -11.56
N ASP A 62 5.19 8.13 -12.02
CA ASP A 62 3.93 8.28 -11.28
C ASP A 62 3.19 6.94 -11.04
N PRO A 63 3.13 5.99 -12.00
CA PRO A 63 2.50 4.69 -11.77
C PRO A 63 3.21 3.84 -10.70
N LEU A 64 4.51 4.04 -10.49
CA LEU A 64 5.28 3.35 -9.45
C LEU A 64 4.79 3.73 -8.04
N TYR A 65 4.38 4.99 -7.84
CA TYR A 65 3.79 5.43 -6.58
C TYR A 65 2.41 4.82 -6.32
N LEU A 66 1.65 4.51 -7.37
CA LEU A 66 0.36 3.85 -7.25
C LEU A 66 0.49 2.44 -6.66
N ALA A 67 1.57 1.72 -7.00
CA ALA A 67 1.88 0.40 -6.44
C ALA A 67 2.17 0.44 -4.93
N THR A 68 2.52 1.60 -4.39
CA THR A 68 2.78 1.78 -2.95
C THR A 68 1.49 1.72 -2.13
N CYS A 69 0.34 2.02 -2.73
CA CYS A 69 -0.95 2.06 -2.06
C CYS A 69 -1.38 0.68 -1.51
N PRO A 70 -1.43 -0.41 -2.31
CA PRO A 70 -1.82 -1.72 -1.79
C PRO A 70 -0.83 -2.26 -0.75
N ILE A 71 0.47 -1.99 -0.88
CA ILE A 71 1.46 -2.43 0.12
C ILE A 71 1.21 -1.73 1.47
N GLY A 72 0.83 -0.44 1.45
CA GLY A 72 0.42 0.27 2.67
C GLY A 72 -0.83 -0.32 3.29
N PHE A 73 -1.80 -0.74 2.48
CA PHE A 73 -3.02 -1.36 2.95
C PHE A 73 -2.78 -2.77 3.53
N ALA A 74 -1.90 -3.56 2.92
CA ALA A 74 -1.50 -4.87 3.45
C ALA A 74 -0.95 -4.78 4.87
N THR A 75 -0.09 -3.79 5.17
CA THR A 75 0.45 -3.60 6.52
C THR A 75 -0.63 -3.25 7.56
N LEU A 76 -1.69 -2.57 7.15
CA LEU A 76 -2.84 -2.30 8.03
C LEU A 76 -3.65 -3.56 8.31
N ILE A 77 -3.85 -4.42 7.30
CA ILE A 77 -4.55 -5.71 7.46
C ILE A 77 -3.77 -6.63 8.41
N GLU A 78 -2.44 -6.71 8.26
CA GLU A 78 -1.60 -7.51 9.16
C GLU A 78 -1.74 -7.05 10.62
N MET A 79 -1.64 -5.76 10.87
CA MET A 79 -1.82 -5.22 12.23
C MET A 79 -3.24 -5.41 12.75
N TRP A 80 -4.26 -5.32 11.88
CA TRP A 80 -5.63 -5.65 12.24
C TRP A 80 -5.76 -7.10 12.74
N ILE A 81 -5.13 -8.04 12.05
CA ILE A 81 -5.13 -9.45 12.45
C ILE A 81 -4.51 -9.62 13.84
N PHE A 82 -3.38 -9.00 14.12
CA PHE A 82 -2.70 -9.14 15.39
C PHE A 82 -3.41 -8.49 16.58
N ILE A 83 -4.09 -7.36 16.38
CA ILE A 83 -4.71 -6.57 17.45
C ILE A 83 -6.18 -6.91 17.64
N CYS A 84 -6.95 -7.05 16.55
CA CYS A 84 -8.41 -7.16 16.59
C CYS A 84 -8.89 -8.61 16.68
N VAL A 85 -8.25 -9.55 15.97
CA VAL A 85 -8.67 -10.96 15.95
C VAL A 85 -8.71 -11.59 17.36
N PRO A 86 -7.70 -11.38 18.25
CA PRO A 86 -7.74 -11.94 19.59
C PRO A 86 -8.89 -11.40 20.46
N LYS A 87 -9.40 -10.20 20.15
CA LYS A 87 -10.44 -9.52 20.94
C LYS A 87 -11.85 -9.72 20.38
N TRP A 88 -12.01 -9.77 19.06
CA TRP A 88 -13.28 -9.75 18.36
C TRP A 88 -13.68 -11.11 17.74
N GLY A 89 -12.79 -12.11 17.79
CA GLY A 89 -13.09 -13.48 17.42
C GLY A 89 -13.38 -13.70 15.93
N TYR A 90 -14.30 -14.63 15.63
CA TYR A 90 -14.56 -15.14 14.27
C TYR A 90 -14.95 -14.06 13.24
N TRP A 91 -15.69 -13.04 13.64
CA TRP A 91 -16.10 -11.94 12.77
C TRP A 91 -14.91 -11.12 12.23
N ALA A 92 -13.96 -10.81 13.11
CA ALA A 92 -12.77 -10.06 12.72
C ALA A 92 -11.88 -10.86 11.76
N THR A 93 -11.84 -12.17 11.93
CA THR A 93 -11.10 -13.08 11.04
C THR A 93 -11.69 -13.11 9.64
N MET A 94 -13.02 -13.21 9.53
CA MET A 94 -13.72 -13.21 8.23
C MET A 94 -13.51 -11.87 7.50
N LEU A 95 -13.59 -10.77 8.22
CA LEU A 95 -13.38 -9.42 7.67
C LEU A 95 -11.94 -9.26 7.16
N ALA A 96 -10.95 -9.71 7.94
CA ALA A 96 -9.55 -9.69 7.54
C ALA A 96 -9.29 -10.52 6.26
N TRP A 97 -9.93 -11.69 6.14
CA TRP A 97 -9.85 -12.55 4.95
C TRP A 97 -10.38 -11.85 3.69
N VAL A 98 -11.55 -11.25 3.79
CA VAL A 98 -12.16 -10.52 2.66
C VAL A 98 -11.29 -9.33 2.24
N LEU A 99 -10.81 -8.54 3.21
CA LEU A 99 -9.92 -7.40 2.94
C LEU A 99 -8.62 -7.84 2.29
N TRP A 100 -8.04 -8.95 2.76
CA TRP A 100 -6.81 -9.50 2.20
C TRP A 100 -7.01 -9.98 0.76
N MET A 101 -8.13 -10.64 0.45
CA MET A 101 -8.46 -11.07 -0.92
C MET A 101 -8.63 -9.88 -1.87
N VAL A 102 -9.31 -8.82 -1.43
CA VAL A 102 -9.48 -7.59 -2.21
C VAL A 102 -8.15 -6.90 -2.45
N ASP A 103 -7.33 -6.76 -1.42
CA ASP A 103 -6.00 -6.15 -1.53
C ASP A 103 -5.09 -6.92 -2.49
N THR A 104 -5.08 -8.25 -2.41
CA THR A 104 -4.32 -9.11 -3.32
C THR A 104 -4.77 -8.93 -4.77
N ALA A 105 -6.08 -8.90 -5.03
CA ALA A 105 -6.60 -8.69 -6.37
C ALA A 105 -6.20 -7.32 -6.94
N VAL A 106 -6.33 -6.26 -6.15
CA VAL A 106 -5.92 -4.90 -6.54
C VAL A 106 -4.41 -4.82 -6.77
N SER A 107 -3.61 -5.44 -5.93
CA SER A 107 -2.16 -5.50 -6.04
C SER A 107 -1.71 -6.17 -7.34
N VAL A 108 -2.32 -7.29 -7.71
CA VAL A 108 -2.03 -8.00 -8.97
C VAL A 108 -2.36 -7.11 -10.18
N VAL A 109 -3.53 -6.46 -10.19
CA VAL A 109 -3.94 -5.59 -11.29
C VAL A 109 -2.96 -4.42 -11.46
N ILE A 110 -2.61 -3.74 -10.37
CA ILE A 110 -1.67 -2.61 -10.39
C ILE A 110 -0.29 -3.07 -10.85
N THR A 111 0.20 -4.20 -10.35
CA THR A 111 1.51 -4.75 -10.73
C THR A 111 1.58 -5.07 -12.22
N LEU A 112 0.55 -5.70 -12.78
CA LEU A 112 0.47 -5.99 -14.22
C LEU A 112 0.43 -4.71 -15.05
N MET A 113 -0.33 -3.70 -14.61
CA MET A 113 -0.40 -2.41 -15.29
C MET A 113 0.95 -1.69 -15.31
N VAL A 114 1.64 -1.66 -14.16
CA VAL A 114 2.98 -1.05 -14.04
C VAL A 114 4.00 -1.81 -14.87
N ALA A 115 3.99 -3.14 -14.85
CA ALA A 115 4.88 -3.97 -15.65
C ALA A 115 4.69 -3.73 -17.15
N PHE A 116 3.43 -3.63 -17.62
CA PHE A 116 3.12 -3.31 -19.00
C PHE A 116 3.65 -1.94 -19.43
N LEU A 117 3.43 -0.91 -18.60
CA LEU A 117 3.94 0.44 -18.85
C LEU A 117 5.46 0.45 -18.94
N LEU A 118 6.16 -0.21 -18.01
CA LEU A 118 7.63 -0.31 -18.02
C LEU A 118 8.13 -1.01 -19.29
N CYS A 119 7.50 -2.08 -19.74
CA CYS A 119 7.85 -2.75 -20.98
C CYS A 119 7.72 -1.82 -22.21
N VAL A 120 6.62 -1.08 -22.28
CA VAL A 120 6.39 -0.11 -23.37
C VAL A 120 7.46 0.98 -23.38
N TYR A 121 7.80 1.54 -22.21
CA TYR A 121 8.85 2.54 -22.09
C TYR A 121 10.23 2.00 -22.46
N LEU A 122 10.56 0.78 -22.06
CA LEU A 122 11.82 0.13 -22.41
C LEU A 122 11.96 -0.09 -23.92
N ILE A 123 10.89 -0.56 -24.57
CA ILE A 123 10.85 -0.75 -26.03
C ILE A 123 11.03 0.59 -26.74
N PHE A 124 10.34 1.64 -26.27
CA PHE A 124 10.44 2.99 -26.84
C PHE A 124 11.86 3.57 -26.68
N PHE A 125 12.48 3.37 -25.52
CA PHE A 125 13.85 3.80 -25.25
C PHE A 125 14.88 3.09 -26.14
N ILE A 126 14.73 1.76 -26.33
CA ILE A 126 15.59 0.97 -27.22
C ILE A 126 15.42 1.43 -28.67
N TYR A 127 14.18 1.73 -29.08
CA TYR A 127 13.91 2.24 -30.43
C TYR A 127 14.56 3.60 -30.69
N LEU A 128 14.50 4.52 -29.71
CA LEU A 128 15.18 5.82 -29.76
C LEU A 128 16.70 5.68 -29.84
N LEU A 129 17.29 4.79 -29.05
CA LEU A 129 18.73 4.50 -29.08
C LEU A 129 19.17 3.93 -30.43
N CYS A 130 18.38 3.03 -31.01
CA CYS A 130 18.66 2.42 -32.31
C CYS A 130 18.50 3.44 -33.45
N SER A 131 17.67 4.45 -33.30
CA SER A 131 17.47 5.53 -34.28
C SER A 131 18.57 6.62 -34.21
N MET A 132 19.31 6.68 -33.11
CA MET A 132 20.42 7.64 -32.94
C MET A 132 21.78 7.05 -33.29
N LEU A 133 21.91 5.76 -33.49
CA LEU A 133 23.08 5.04 -33.95
C LEU A 133 23.04 4.83 -35.49
#